data_38dc11c0e64b94c68b0feaa534d62a51
#
_entry.id   38dc11c0e64b94c68b0feaa534d62a51
#
_cell.length_a   1.000
_cell.length_b   1.000
_cell.length_c   1.000
_cell.angle_alpha   90.00
_cell.angle_beta   90.00
_cell.angle_gamma   90.00
#
_symmetry.space_group_name_H-M   'P 1'
#
loop_
_entity.id
_entity.type
_entity.pdbx_description
1 polymer ?
#
loop_
_entity_poly.entity_id
_entity_poly.type
_entity_poly.pdbx_seq_one_letter_code
_entity_poly.pdbx_strand_id
1 'polypeptide(L)'
;MKDYKLLNELAKQGGTVIFGGEEDLNIPLCELKQAFSLKENYYNRSAENISISNATDIYALNIADLNPETILLHIGDADIEMLLKSTEEFSSNYRRLISRIRKDNKKCRIAIVSFKNFNTDSNIEKLNKHLKYIADSEKCEFCDISQKKVWNPKQTQDVVSFVYDIGFVHPLKNKRPLNNLVRLLFCVNDYNYTR
;
A
#
# COMPACT_ATOMS: atom_id res chain seq x y z
N MET A 1 -9.52 3.39 18.00
CA MET A 1 -8.55 3.86 16.98
C MET A 1 -7.22 4.10 17.69
N LYS A 2 -6.12 3.53 17.19
CA LYS A 2 -4.79 3.82 17.75
C LYS A 2 -4.45 5.29 17.53
N ASP A 3 -4.04 5.98 18.59
CA ASP A 3 -3.50 7.33 18.48
C ASP A 3 -2.00 7.23 18.19
N TYR A 4 -1.59 7.67 17.01
CA TYR A 4 -0.19 7.63 16.60
C TYR A 4 0.56 8.93 16.88
N LYS A 5 -0.08 9.93 17.48
CA LYS A 5 0.49 11.26 17.67
C LYS A 5 1.84 11.21 18.40
N LEU A 6 1.87 10.57 19.57
CA LEU A 6 3.12 10.43 20.34
C LEU A 6 4.20 9.66 19.58
N LEU A 7 3.81 8.59 18.85
CA LEU A 7 4.76 7.82 18.03
C LEU A 7 5.29 8.63 16.85
N ASN A 8 4.47 9.52 16.27
CA ASN A 8 4.88 10.39 15.18
C ASN A 8 5.86 11.47 15.65
N GLU A 9 5.71 11.99 16.87
CA GLU A 9 6.66 12.95 17.48
C GLU A 9 8.06 12.35 17.64
N LEU A 10 8.13 11.04 17.91
CA LEU A 10 9.39 10.30 18.07
C LEU A 10 9.92 9.74 16.75
N ALA A 11 9.10 9.69 15.72
CA ALA A 11 9.45 9.09 14.43
C ALA A 11 10.32 10.04 13.59
N LYS A 12 11.23 9.46 12.81
CA LYS A 12 11.96 10.22 11.81
C LYS A 12 11.03 10.54 10.64
N GLN A 13 10.87 11.82 10.31
CA GLN A 13 10.04 12.23 9.17
C GLN A 13 10.52 11.62 7.86
N GLY A 14 9.63 11.54 6.88
CA GLY A 14 9.86 10.95 5.56
C GLY A 14 9.62 9.44 5.54
N GLY A 15 10.18 8.78 4.52
CA GLY A 15 10.05 7.33 4.33
C GLY A 15 8.72 6.91 3.69
N THR A 16 8.42 5.61 3.81
CA THR A 16 7.24 4.99 3.19
C THR A 16 6.20 4.66 4.25
N VAL A 17 4.98 5.13 4.06
CA VAL A 17 3.84 4.85 4.94
C VAL A 17 2.87 3.90 4.26
N ILE A 18 2.48 2.82 4.94
CA ILE A 18 1.34 1.98 4.59
C ILE A 18 0.11 2.59 5.25
N PHE A 19 -0.91 2.85 4.44
CA PHE A 19 -2.18 3.37 4.88
C PHE A 19 -3.31 2.53 4.29
N GLY A 20 -3.81 1.61 5.10
CA GLY A 20 -4.78 0.62 4.71
C GLY A 20 -5.73 0.22 5.82
N GLY A 21 -6.46 -0.87 5.59
CA GLY A 21 -7.47 -1.42 6.47
C GLY A 21 -6.92 -2.41 7.50
N GLU A 22 -7.85 -3.18 8.05
CA GLU A 22 -7.59 -4.16 9.12
C GLU A 22 -6.61 -5.25 8.69
N GLU A 23 -6.68 -5.70 7.43
CA GLU A 23 -5.77 -6.73 6.90
C GLU A 23 -4.31 -6.29 6.95
N ASP A 24 -4.04 -5.00 6.87
CA ASP A 24 -2.70 -4.44 6.82
C ASP A 24 -2.09 -4.18 8.20
N LEU A 25 -2.88 -4.21 9.27
CA LEU A 25 -2.42 -3.93 10.63
C LEU A 25 -1.26 -4.82 11.07
N ASN A 26 -1.26 -6.06 10.63
CA ASN A 26 -0.32 -7.10 11.02
C ASN A 26 0.86 -7.26 10.05
N ILE A 27 1.08 -6.36 9.10
CA ILE A 27 2.26 -6.40 8.23
C ILE A 27 3.52 -6.27 9.10
N PRO A 28 4.42 -7.28 9.11
CA PRO A 28 5.55 -7.34 10.04
C PRO A 28 6.73 -6.48 9.54
N LEU A 29 6.55 -5.16 9.50
CA LEU A 29 7.51 -4.22 8.90
C LEU A 29 8.92 -4.31 9.49
N CYS A 30 9.05 -4.54 10.81
CA CYS A 30 10.35 -4.65 11.46
C CYS A 30 11.12 -5.88 10.98
N GLU A 31 10.44 -7.02 10.89
CA GLU A 31 11.00 -8.27 10.41
C GLU A 31 11.37 -8.18 8.92
N LEU A 32 10.47 -7.63 8.10
CA LEU A 32 10.72 -7.41 6.68
C LEU A 32 11.90 -6.45 6.45
N LYS A 33 11.97 -5.37 7.24
CA LYS A 33 13.08 -4.43 7.18
C LYS A 33 14.41 -5.12 7.49
N GLN A 34 14.45 -5.97 8.49
CA GLN A 34 15.64 -6.71 8.87
C GLN A 34 16.01 -7.79 7.84
N ALA A 35 15.04 -8.64 7.47
CA ALA A 35 15.26 -9.76 6.55
C ALA A 35 15.73 -9.32 5.16
N PHE A 36 15.23 -8.18 4.67
CA PHE A 36 15.54 -7.67 3.34
C PHE A 36 16.46 -6.43 3.33
N SER A 37 17.08 -6.11 4.48
CA SER A 37 18.00 -4.98 4.64
C SER A 37 17.45 -3.66 4.07
N LEU A 38 16.16 -3.38 4.33
CA LEU A 38 15.51 -2.18 3.85
C LEU A 38 16.09 -0.95 4.58
N LYS A 39 16.68 -0.02 3.83
CA LYS A 39 17.37 1.14 4.41
C LYS A 39 16.45 2.30 4.79
N GLU A 40 15.29 2.40 4.11
CA GLU A 40 14.33 3.48 4.32
C GLU A 40 13.53 3.29 5.62
N ASN A 41 12.86 4.34 6.07
CA ASN A 41 11.91 4.24 7.17
C ASN A 41 10.57 3.76 6.62
N TYR A 42 9.96 2.82 7.32
CA TYR A 42 8.65 2.26 6.98
C TYR A 42 7.74 2.40 8.18
N TYR A 43 6.54 2.90 7.95
CA TYR A 43 5.54 3.11 8.99
C TYR A 43 4.22 2.47 8.57
N ASN A 44 3.67 1.62 9.43
CA ASN A 44 2.32 1.13 9.26
C ASN A 44 1.38 2.08 10.03
N ARG A 45 0.48 2.74 9.30
CA ARG A 45 -0.57 3.62 9.83
C ARG A 45 -1.95 3.16 9.37
N SER A 46 -2.07 1.86 9.10
CA SER A 46 -3.37 1.23 8.83
C SER A 46 -4.26 1.29 10.07
N ALA A 47 -5.56 1.30 9.86
CA ALA A 47 -6.53 1.47 10.92
C ALA A 47 -7.72 0.51 10.75
N GLU A 48 -8.28 0.08 11.89
CA GLU A 48 -9.57 -0.59 11.93
C GLU A 48 -10.68 0.38 11.49
N ASN A 49 -11.71 -0.15 10.87
CA ASN A 49 -12.90 0.60 10.44
C ASN A 49 -12.58 1.80 9.54
N ILE A 50 -11.52 1.71 8.74
CA ILE A 50 -11.23 2.72 7.72
C ILE A 50 -12.17 2.53 6.53
N SER A 51 -12.72 3.65 6.07
CA SER A 51 -13.45 3.76 4.81
C SER A 51 -12.90 4.94 4.02
N ILE A 52 -13.14 4.98 2.72
CA ILE A 52 -12.67 6.11 1.92
C ILE A 52 -13.32 7.43 2.34
N SER A 53 -14.51 7.39 2.95
CA SER A 53 -15.20 8.58 3.45
C SER A 53 -14.50 9.23 4.65
N ASN A 54 -13.90 8.43 5.55
CA ASN A 54 -13.17 8.92 6.73
C ASN A 54 -11.64 8.95 6.57
N ALA A 55 -11.11 8.38 5.50
CA ALA A 55 -9.67 8.24 5.28
C ALA A 55 -8.91 9.58 5.30
N THR A 56 -9.53 10.66 4.82
CA THR A 56 -8.91 12.00 4.83
C THR A 56 -8.66 12.50 6.25
N ASP A 57 -9.59 12.27 7.16
CA ASP A 57 -9.48 12.70 8.56
C ASP A 57 -8.47 11.83 9.31
N ILE A 58 -8.49 10.51 9.06
CA ILE A 58 -7.51 9.57 9.64
C ILE A 58 -6.10 9.90 9.14
N TYR A 59 -5.93 10.22 7.86
CA TYR A 59 -4.66 10.69 7.31
C TYR A 59 -4.16 11.92 8.04
N ALA A 60 -5.02 12.92 8.23
CA ALA A 60 -4.66 14.17 8.90
C ALA A 60 -4.20 13.97 10.34
N LEU A 61 -4.84 13.03 11.06
CA LEU A 61 -4.53 12.73 12.46
C LEU A 61 -3.28 11.87 12.64
N ASN A 62 -3.06 10.90 11.75
CA ASN A 62 -2.10 9.82 12.02
C ASN A 62 -0.89 9.81 11.07
N ILE A 63 -0.93 10.56 9.96
CA ILE A 63 0.08 10.42 8.91
C ILE A 63 0.71 11.76 8.51
N ALA A 64 -0.07 12.83 8.46
CA ALA A 64 0.38 14.11 7.91
C ALA A 64 1.71 14.60 8.54
N ASP A 65 1.85 14.48 9.86
CA ASP A 65 3.04 14.91 10.60
C ASP A 65 4.30 14.11 10.27
N LEU A 66 4.17 12.90 9.74
CA LEU A 66 5.30 12.11 9.27
C LEU A 66 5.93 12.67 7.98
N ASN A 67 5.22 13.55 7.27
CA ASN A 67 5.65 14.11 5.99
C ASN A 67 6.21 13.03 5.02
N PRO A 68 5.41 12.00 4.67
CA PRO A 68 5.89 10.83 3.97
C PRO A 68 6.46 11.16 2.58
N GLU A 69 7.57 10.51 2.21
CA GLU A 69 8.09 10.54 0.84
C GLU A 69 7.28 9.66 -0.10
N THR A 70 6.74 8.55 0.44
CA THR A 70 5.88 7.63 -0.29
C THR A 70 4.72 7.21 0.59
N ILE A 71 3.52 7.17 0.04
CA ILE A 71 2.34 6.62 0.70
C ILE A 71 1.72 5.52 -0.15
N LEU A 72 1.46 4.38 0.47
CA LEU A 72 0.80 3.23 -0.13
C LEU A 72 -0.64 3.21 0.36
N LEU A 73 -1.59 3.52 -0.52
CA LEU A 73 -3.02 3.54 -0.23
C LEU A 73 -3.62 2.18 -0.55
N HIS A 74 -4.06 1.45 0.47
CA HIS A 74 -4.75 0.16 0.36
C HIS A 74 -6.10 0.26 1.07
N ILE A 75 -7.01 1.07 0.50
CA ILE A 75 -8.31 1.45 1.07
C ILE A 75 -9.39 1.27 0.02
N GLY A 76 -10.59 0.81 0.43
CA GLY A 76 -11.76 0.76 -0.43
C GLY A 76 -12.53 -0.56 -0.40
N ASP A 77 -12.00 -1.61 0.20
CA ASP A 77 -12.69 -2.89 0.37
C ASP A 77 -13.93 -2.77 1.27
N ALA A 78 -13.86 -1.97 2.31
CA ALA A 78 -15.01 -1.64 3.16
C ALA A 78 -16.08 -0.79 2.44
N ASP A 79 -15.74 -0.20 1.29
CA ASP A 79 -16.59 0.73 0.55
C ASP A 79 -17.17 0.14 -0.75
N ILE A 80 -17.14 -1.18 -0.92
CA ILE A 80 -17.67 -1.85 -2.12
C ILE A 80 -19.14 -1.49 -2.37
N GLU A 81 -19.96 -1.43 -1.32
CA GLU A 81 -21.35 -1.03 -1.47
C GLU A 81 -21.51 0.41 -1.97
N MET A 82 -20.69 1.33 -1.46
CA MET A 82 -20.66 2.71 -1.95
C MET A 82 -20.25 2.75 -3.42
N LEU A 83 -19.19 2.04 -3.80
CA LEU A 83 -18.73 1.94 -5.18
C LEU A 83 -19.82 1.44 -6.12
N LEU A 84 -20.58 0.41 -5.72
CA LEU A 84 -21.65 -0.16 -6.53
C LEU A 84 -22.89 0.75 -6.64
N LYS A 85 -23.16 1.56 -5.62
CA LYS A 85 -24.28 2.52 -5.60
C LYS A 85 -23.93 3.83 -6.30
N SER A 86 -22.75 4.36 -6.06
CA SER A 86 -22.28 5.66 -6.57
C SER A 86 -20.76 5.68 -6.76
N THR A 87 -20.33 5.31 -7.96
CA THR A 87 -18.93 5.39 -8.39
C THR A 87 -18.36 6.82 -8.25
N GLU A 88 -19.21 7.83 -8.46
CA GLU A 88 -18.79 9.24 -8.35
C GLU A 88 -18.50 9.64 -6.90
N GLU A 89 -19.33 9.22 -5.96
CA GLU A 89 -19.09 9.47 -4.53
C GLU A 89 -17.80 8.80 -4.05
N PHE A 90 -17.60 7.53 -4.41
CA PHE A 90 -16.37 6.80 -4.12
C PHE A 90 -15.15 7.53 -4.69
N SER A 91 -15.20 7.92 -5.98
CA SER A 91 -14.11 8.65 -6.64
C SER A 91 -13.86 10.01 -6.00
N SER A 92 -14.90 10.73 -5.64
CA SER A 92 -14.81 12.06 -5.00
C SER A 92 -14.08 11.97 -3.65
N ASN A 93 -14.39 10.96 -2.84
CA ASN A 93 -13.71 10.73 -1.57
C ASN A 93 -12.22 10.39 -1.78
N TYR A 94 -11.89 9.54 -2.76
CA TYR A 94 -10.52 9.23 -3.11
C TYR A 94 -9.72 10.47 -3.57
N ARG A 95 -10.32 11.28 -4.46
CA ARG A 95 -9.72 12.55 -4.92
C ARG A 95 -9.48 13.53 -3.77
N ARG A 96 -10.42 13.59 -2.81
CA ARG A 96 -10.28 14.42 -1.61
C ARG A 96 -9.05 14.00 -0.78
N LEU A 97 -8.86 12.69 -0.56
CA LEU A 97 -7.69 12.16 0.13
C LEU A 97 -6.39 12.48 -0.62
N ILE A 98 -6.32 12.18 -1.92
CA ILE A 98 -5.14 12.45 -2.75
C ILE A 98 -4.80 13.94 -2.76
N SER A 99 -5.81 14.80 -2.90
CA SER A 99 -5.64 16.25 -2.88
C SER A 99 -5.11 16.73 -1.53
N ARG A 100 -5.58 16.15 -0.43
CA ARG A 100 -5.09 16.48 0.91
C ARG A 100 -3.63 16.07 1.06
N ILE A 101 -3.24 14.87 0.67
CA ILE A 101 -1.85 14.40 0.71
C ILE A 101 -0.94 15.35 -0.09
N ARG A 102 -1.34 15.72 -1.29
CA ARG A 102 -0.57 16.64 -2.15
C ARG A 102 -0.50 18.06 -1.62
N LYS A 103 -1.53 18.52 -0.92
CA LYS A 103 -1.52 19.82 -0.25
C LYS A 103 -0.46 19.86 0.85
N ASP A 104 -0.38 18.79 1.64
CA ASP A 104 0.54 18.71 2.77
C ASP A 104 1.99 18.42 2.28
N ASN A 105 2.17 17.53 1.30
CA ASN A 105 3.46 17.24 0.68
C ASN A 105 3.35 17.08 -0.83
N LYS A 106 3.67 18.11 -1.60
CA LYS A 106 3.63 18.09 -3.08
C LYS A 106 4.58 17.08 -3.72
N LYS A 107 5.61 16.63 -3.00
CA LYS A 107 6.61 15.67 -3.48
C LYS A 107 6.30 14.24 -3.08
N CYS A 108 5.27 14.04 -2.27
CA CYS A 108 4.85 12.71 -1.86
C CYS A 108 4.49 11.84 -3.07
N ARG A 109 5.14 10.70 -3.17
CA ARG A 109 4.82 9.66 -4.14
C ARG A 109 3.60 8.89 -3.64
N ILE A 110 2.52 8.91 -4.39
CA ILE A 110 1.27 8.23 -4.00
C ILE A 110 1.09 7.01 -4.88
N ALA A 111 0.92 5.85 -4.26
CA ALA A 111 0.60 4.61 -4.94
C ALA A 111 -0.70 4.03 -4.39
N ILE A 112 -1.62 3.73 -5.28
CA ILE A 112 -2.85 2.98 -4.97
C ILE A 112 -2.55 1.50 -5.16
N VAL A 113 -2.80 0.69 -4.14
CA VAL A 113 -2.56 -0.75 -4.15
C VAL A 113 -3.88 -1.47 -4.42
N SER A 114 -3.89 -2.42 -5.34
CA SER A 114 -5.07 -3.26 -5.59
C SER A 114 -5.30 -4.26 -4.48
N PHE A 115 -6.52 -4.75 -4.33
CA PHE A 115 -6.86 -5.85 -3.43
C PHE A 115 -6.60 -7.20 -4.08
N LYS A 116 -6.19 -8.17 -3.26
CA LYS A 116 -6.02 -9.56 -3.68
C LYS A 116 -7.35 -10.14 -4.15
N ASN A 117 -7.34 -10.86 -5.25
CA ASN A 117 -8.54 -11.47 -5.82
C ASN A 117 -8.28 -12.92 -6.24
N PHE A 118 -7.76 -13.72 -5.31
CA PHE A 118 -7.38 -15.11 -5.60
C PHE A 118 -8.59 -16.03 -5.81
N ASN A 119 -9.75 -15.62 -5.31
CA ASN A 119 -11.01 -16.37 -5.41
C ASN A 119 -11.93 -15.86 -6.53
N THR A 120 -11.42 -14.97 -7.40
CA THR A 120 -12.17 -14.42 -8.53
C THR A 120 -13.49 -13.73 -8.15
N ASP A 121 -13.48 -12.98 -7.04
CA ASP A 121 -14.63 -12.17 -6.63
C ASP A 121 -14.85 -11.02 -7.62
N SER A 122 -16.03 -10.96 -8.19
CA SER A 122 -16.40 -9.96 -9.20
C SER A 122 -16.47 -8.54 -8.63
N ASN A 123 -16.76 -8.37 -7.34
CA ASN A 123 -16.81 -7.05 -6.71
C ASN A 123 -15.39 -6.53 -6.45
N ILE A 124 -14.48 -7.40 -6.01
CA ILE A 124 -13.05 -7.06 -5.88
C ILE A 124 -12.44 -6.74 -7.26
N GLU A 125 -12.85 -7.45 -8.30
CA GLU A 125 -12.41 -7.13 -9.66
C GLU A 125 -12.87 -5.73 -10.10
N LYS A 126 -14.16 -5.39 -9.85
CA LYS A 126 -14.69 -4.04 -10.12
C LYS A 126 -13.97 -2.98 -9.32
N LEU A 127 -13.73 -3.24 -8.02
CA LEU A 127 -12.98 -2.33 -7.16
C LEU A 127 -11.58 -2.08 -7.72
N ASN A 128 -10.82 -3.13 -8.04
CA ASN A 128 -9.47 -3.00 -8.57
C ASN A 128 -9.42 -2.24 -9.91
N LYS A 129 -10.39 -2.50 -10.81
CA LYS A 129 -10.52 -1.73 -12.06
C LYS A 129 -10.78 -0.25 -11.79
N HIS A 130 -11.63 0.05 -10.82
CA HIS A 130 -11.95 1.42 -10.47
C HIS A 130 -10.79 2.14 -9.76
N LEU A 131 -10.08 1.46 -8.86
CA LEU A 131 -8.87 1.99 -8.23
C LEU A 131 -7.79 2.31 -9.27
N LYS A 132 -7.62 1.44 -10.27
CA LYS A 132 -6.72 1.73 -11.40
C LYS A 132 -7.14 2.97 -12.17
N TYR A 133 -8.45 3.11 -12.47
CA TYR A 133 -8.98 4.31 -13.12
C TYR A 133 -8.69 5.58 -12.32
N ILE A 134 -8.88 5.55 -10.98
CA ILE A 134 -8.55 6.69 -10.11
C ILE A 134 -7.05 6.98 -10.16
N ALA A 135 -6.19 5.96 -10.06
CA ALA A 135 -4.75 6.14 -10.13
C ALA A 135 -4.31 6.82 -11.44
N ASP A 136 -4.83 6.34 -12.56
CA ASP A 136 -4.53 6.90 -13.88
C ASP A 136 -5.03 8.35 -13.99
N SER A 137 -6.27 8.65 -13.56
CA SER A 137 -6.87 9.99 -13.62
C SER A 137 -6.17 11.00 -12.73
N GLU A 138 -5.76 10.57 -11.54
CA GLU A 138 -5.09 11.41 -10.55
C GLU A 138 -3.55 11.39 -10.68
N LYS A 139 -3.00 10.73 -11.69
CA LYS A 139 -1.54 10.61 -11.90
C LYS A 139 -0.82 10.05 -10.66
N CYS A 140 -1.44 9.06 -10.03
CA CYS A 140 -0.85 8.24 -8.99
C CYS A 140 -0.26 6.96 -9.61
N GLU A 141 0.63 6.30 -8.89
CA GLU A 141 1.07 4.97 -9.28
C GLU A 141 0.00 3.94 -8.92
N PHE A 142 -0.13 2.89 -9.72
CA PHE A 142 -0.97 1.75 -9.42
C PHE A 142 -0.11 0.51 -9.22
N CYS A 143 -0.26 -0.13 -8.06
CA CYS A 143 0.48 -1.34 -7.72
C CYS A 143 -0.47 -2.53 -7.69
N ASP A 144 -0.37 -3.38 -8.69
CA ASP A 144 -1.26 -4.53 -8.83
C ASP A 144 -0.73 -5.77 -8.06
N ILE A 145 -1.48 -6.17 -7.03
CA ILE A 145 -1.28 -7.41 -6.27
C ILE A 145 -2.45 -8.39 -6.40
N SER A 146 -3.40 -8.13 -7.29
CA SER A 146 -4.63 -8.93 -7.43
C SER A 146 -4.38 -10.39 -7.79
N GLN A 147 -3.27 -10.69 -8.48
CA GLN A 147 -2.92 -12.03 -8.93
C GLN A 147 -1.79 -12.62 -8.08
N LYS A 148 -1.94 -13.90 -7.71
CA LYS A 148 -0.83 -14.67 -7.14
C LYS A 148 0.32 -14.71 -8.15
N LYS A 149 1.50 -14.30 -7.73
CA LYS A 149 2.72 -14.70 -8.42
C LYS A 149 2.97 -16.16 -8.02
N VAL A 150 2.85 -17.07 -8.97
CA VAL A 150 3.19 -18.48 -8.75
C VAL A 150 4.71 -18.54 -8.58
N TRP A 151 5.13 -18.89 -7.39
CA TRP A 151 6.53 -19.14 -7.10
C TRP A 151 6.75 -20.64 -6.92
N ASN A 152 7.73 -21.21 -7.62
CA ASN A 152 8.07 -22.60 -7.47
C ASN A 152 9.26 -22.75 -6.51
N PRO A 153 9.04 -23.20 -5.26
CA PRO A 153 10.10 -23.28 -4.25
C PRO A 153 11.17 -24.33 -4.55
N LYS A 154 10.98 -25.16 -5.57
CA LYS A 154 11.96 -26.21 -5.95
C LYS A 154 13.19 -25.67 -6.68
N GLN A 155 13.19 -24.41 -7.09
CA GLN A 155 14.33 -23.79 -7.78
C GLN A 155 14.98 -22.77 -6.87
N THR A 156 16.12 -23.11 -6.30
CA THR A 156 16.93 -22.19 -5.45
C THR A 156 17.28 -20.90 -6.21
N GLN A 157 17.35 -20.98 -7.55
CA GLN A 157 17.46 -19.84 -8.45
C GLN A 157 16.26 -18.89 -8.36
N ASP A 158 15.06 -19.39 -8.06
CA ASP A 158 13.85 -18.58 -7.98
C ASP A 158 13.82 -17.73 -6.70
N VAL A 159 14.45 -18.19 -5.60
CA VAL A 159 14.60 -17.36 -4.39
C VAL A 159 15.51 -16.17 -4.68
N VAL A 160 16.64 -16.43 -5.33
CA VAL A 160 17.58 -15.39 -5.73
C VAL A 160 16.92 -14.46 -6.77
N SER A 161 16.24 -15.01 -7.76
CA SER A 161 15.48 -14.29 -8.78
C SER A 161 14.36 -13.46 -8.15
N PHE A 162 13.62 -14.02 -7.19
CA PHE A 162 12.57 -13.32 -6.45
C PHE A 162 13.16 -12.14 -5.66
N VAL A 163 14.25 -12.34 -4.93
CA VAL A 163 14.96 -11.28 -4.20
C VAL A 163 15.51 -10.22 -5.17
N TYR A 164 16.03 -10.63 -6.33
CA TYR A 164 16.47 -9.74 -7.40
C TYR A 164 15.31 -8.99 -8.06
N ASP A 165 14.21 -9.67 -8.37
CA ASP A 165 13.02 -9.09 -8.98
C ASP A 165 12.35 -8.05 -8.09
N ILE A 166 12.40 -8.21 -6.76
CA ILE A 166 11.94 -7.20 -5.82
C ILE A 166 12.95 -6.05 -5.61
N GLY A 167 14.06 -6.06 -6.34
CA GLY A 167 14.97 -4.92 -6.45
C GLY A 167 15.83 -4.63 -5.23
N PHE A 168 15.99 -5.58 -4.30
CA PHE A 168 16.76 -5.37 -3.07
C PHE A 168 18.27 -5.53 -3.22
N VAL A 169 18.76 -6.12 -4.30
CA VAL A 169 20.17 -6.51 -4.46
C VAL A 169 21.01 -5.48 -5.21
N HIS A 170 20.40 -4.58 -5.98
CA HIS A 170 21.13 -3.51 -6.64
C HIS A 170 20.76 -2.14 -6.08
N PRO A 171 21.74 -1.35 -5.62
CA PRO A 171 21.53 0.07 -5.38
C PRO A 171 21.39 0.76 -6.74
N LEU A 172 20.28 0.55 -7.42
CA LEU A 172 19.96 1.32 -8.60
C LEU A 172 19.86 2.78 -8.17
N LYS A 173 20.61 3.64 -8.82
CA LYS A 173 20.53 5.11 -8.67
C LYS A 173 19.15 5.67 -9.02
N ASN A 174 18.23 4.84 -9.50
CA ASN A 174 16.86 5.18 -9.85
C ASN A 174 15.89 4.60 -8.80
N LYS A 175 14.86 5.38 -8.46
CA LYS A 175 13.76 5.00 -7.56
C LYS A 175 13.36 3.55 -7.77
N ARG A 176 13.39 2.76 -6.70
CA ARG A 176 13.01 1.33 -6.73
C ARG A 176 11.64 1.16 -7.38
N PRO A 177 11.46 0.13 -8.22
CA PRO A 177 10.14 -0.18 -8.73
C PRO A 177 9.19 -0.42 -7.55
N LEU A 178 8.18 0.42 -7.41
CA LEU A 178 7.30 0.40 -6.25
C LEU A 178 6.50 -0.91 -6.17
N ASN A 179 6.13 -1.47 -7.32
CA ASN A 179 5.44 -2.76 -7.41
C ASN A 179 6.16 -3.90 -6.66
N ASN A 180 7.48 -3.94 -6.72
CA ASN A 180 8.24 -5.00 -6.06
C ASN A 180 8.24 -4.82 -4.54
N LEU A 181 8.36 -3.58 -4.06
CA LEU A 181 8.24 -3.26 -2.64
C LEU A 181 6.84 -3.58 -2.12
N VAL A 182 5.81 -3.16 -2.85
CA VAL A 182 4.40 -3.42 -2.48
C VAL A 182 4.14 -4.93 -2.39
N ARG A 183 4.59 -5.71 -3.38
CA ARG A 183 4.43 -7.18 -3.32
C ARG A 183 5.14 -7.78 -2.12
N LEU A 184 6.34 -7.32 -1.75
CA LEU A 184 7.00 -7.77 -0.54
C LEU A 184 6.16 -7.45 0.71
N LEU A 185 5.69 -6.22 0.83
CA LEU A 185 4.98 -5.77 2.04
C LEU A 185 3.62 -6.46 2.21
N PHE A 186 2.85 -6.60 1.13
CA PHE A 186 1.46 -7.07 1.20
C PHE A 186 1.28 -8.55 0.90
N CYS A 187 2.22 -9.21 0.22
CA CYS A 187 2.06 -10.59 -0.26
C CYS A 187 3.05 -11.57 0.37
N VAL A 188 3.89 -11.17 1.29
CA VAL A 188 4.90 -12.05 1.90
C VAL A 188 4.27 -13.30 2.55
N ASN A 189 3.10 -13.15 3.15
CA ASN A 189 2.38 -14.25 3.81
C ASN A 189 1.59 -15.15 2.85
N ASP A 190 1.44 -14.76 1.58
CA ASP A 190 0.68 -15.53 0.59
C ASP A 190 1.52 -16.61 -0.09
N TYR A 191 2.81 -16.60 0.14
CA TYR A 191 3.71 -17.64 -0.35
C TYR A 191 3.64 -18.84 0.58
N ASN A 192 2.84 -19.86 0.21
CA ASN A 192 2.87 -21.12 0.88
C ASN A 192 4.26 -21.76 0.69
N TYR A 193 5.07 -21.67 1.71
CA TYR A 193 6.24 -22.52 1.83
C TYR A 193 5.76 -23.95 2.06
N THR A 194 5.58 -24.71 1.00
CA THR A 194 5.50 -26.17 1.12
C THR A 194 6.89 -26.64 1.50
N ARG A 195 7.03 -27.01 2.79
CA ARG A 195 8.21 -27.70 3.31
C ARG A 195 8.43 -29.04 2.60
#